data_607cc9165c33afcbbfb9250b33286f58
#
_entry.id   607cc9165c33afcbbfb9250b33286f58
#
_cell.length_a   1.000
_cell.length_b   1.000
_cell.length_c   1.000
_cell.angle_alpha   90.00
_cell.angle_beta   90.00
_cell.angle_gamma   90.00
#
_symmetry.space_group_name_H-M   'P 1'
#
loop_
_entity.id
_entity.type
_entity.pdbx_description
1 polymer ?
#
loop_
_entity_poly.entity_id
_entity_poly.type
_entity_poly.pdbx_seq_one_letter_code
_entity_poly.pdbx_strand_id
1 'polypeptide(L)'
;MKNGRTAVSPPVSPRFPAISTRFRAMQHRNFQLFIAGQLISLIGTWMQTTAQLWLVYKLTGSAALLGVFGFASQVPMLFLSSIGGYVGDRYDRQRAVIATQTAAMVLAFILAALELTHRIHTWELIVIAFLVGIVNAFDVPIRQAFFVQMVGKEDLPNAIALNSSIFNGARVVGPAIAGFAIALVGEGWCFFLNGMSFVAVIGALLMMRIERTEIKPSQDSPFRNFIQGFHFAMSDLPIRSALLLLSVLSLFGLQYSVFLPIYAHDILHGGARMLGVLMSAAGVGAVLGALQFAARTHYKGLARWIAATSTTCSAGLIIFSQAKVFWLCTAVLFVVGFAATSQMAATNTLIQNRVPDELRSRVMAVYATMFMGVQPIGSLVAGGVAKHFGPQTTLTVFGSLVLLGSLIFISRVVMKLGKTRTAVAD
;
A
#
# COMPACT_ATOMS: atom_id res chain seq x y z
N MET A 1 -9.15 -11.85 66.33
CA MET A 1 -9.94 -11.29 65.25
C MET A 1 -9.21 -10.08 64.70
N LYS A 2 -8.45 -10.24 63.60
CA LYS A 2 -7.76 -9.14 62.90
C LYS A 2 -8.38 -9.01 61.50
N ASN A 3 -9.10 -7.91 61.28
CA ASN A 3 -9.71 -7.57 60.02
C ASN A 3 -8.61 -7.17 58.98
N GLY A 4 -8.35 -8.00 58.04
CA GLY A 4 -7.55 -7.67 56.86
C GLY A 4 -8.40 -6.90 55.85
N ARG A 5 -8.26 -5.58 55.76
CA ARG A 5 -8.78 -4.78 54.67
C ARG A 5 -7.80 -4.91 53.49
N THR A 6 -8.19 -5.60 52.47
CA THR A 6 -7.53 -5.57 51.15
C THR A 6 -7.74 -4.19 50.56
N ALA A 7 -6.66 -3.43 50.42
CA ALA A 7 -6.64 -2.16 49.70
C ALA A 7 -6.85 -2.42 48.22
N VAL A 8 -7.98 -2.01 47.67
CA VAL A 8 -8.25 -1.99 46.23
C VAL A 8 -7.44 -0.82 45.67
N SER A 9 -6.45 -1.14 44.83
CA SER A 9 -5.70 -0.14 44.09
C SER A 9 -6.64 0.63 43.15
N PRO A 10 -6.52 1.98 43.07
CA PRO A 10 -7.37 2.77 42.18
C PRO A 10 -7.11 2.42 40.71
N PRO A 11 -8.13 2.54 39.82
CA PRO A 11 -8.00 2.25 38.41
C PRO A 11 -6.95 3.17 37.76
N VAL A 12 -5.98 2.57 37.08
CA VAL A 12 -4.96 3.30 36.34
C VAL A 12 -5.65 4.03 35.17
N SER A 13 -5.78 5.34 35.30
CA SER A 13 -6.25 6.18 34.18
C SER A 13 -5.32 6.02 33.00
N PRO A 14 -5.81 5.89 31.75
CA PRO A 14 -4.96 5.86 30.58
C PRO A 14 -4.28 7.22 30.42
N ARG A 15 -3.06 7.35 30.92
CA ARG A 15 -2.21 8.51 30.61
C ARG A 15 -1.84 8.41 29.13
N PHE A 16 -2.35 9.33 28.32
CA PHE A 16 -1.81 9.54 26.97
C PHE A 16 -0.31 9.82 27.13
N PRO A 17 0.56 9.06 26.44
CA PRO A 17 1.99 9.28 26.54
C PRO A 17 2.32 10.71 26.13
N ALA A 18 3.21 11.37 26.86
CA ALA A 18 3.69 12.70 26.53
C ALA A 18 4.21 12.75 25.08
N ILE A 19 4.16 13.91 24.41
CA ILE A 19 4.57 14.08 23.01
C ILE A 19 5.98 13.50 22.76
N SER A 20 6.87 13.58 23.73
CA SER A 20 8.22 13.00 23.70
C SER A 20 8.24 11.47 23.54
N THR A 21 7.22 10.75 24.02
CA THR A 21 7.12 9.29 23.88
C THR A 21 6.51 8.87 22.54
N ARG A 22 5.80 9.77 21.85
CA ARG A 22 5.22 9.50 20.52
C ARG A 22 6.24 9.52 19.39
N PHE A 23 7.40 10.14 19.59
CA PHE A 23 8.44 10.31 18.59
C PHE A 23 9.79 9.75 19.04
N ARG A 24 9.79 8.65 19.80
CA ARG A 24 11.02 8.06 20.34
C ARG A 24 12.04 7.68 19.26
N ALA A 25 11.59 7.15 18.15
CA ALA A 25 12.46 6.82 17.03
C ALA A 25 13.22 8.04 16.46
N MET A 26 12.65 9.25 16.59
CA MET A 26 13.30 10.51 16.19
C MET A 26 14.44 10.93 17.13
N GLN A 27 14.70 10.24 18.23
CA GLN A 27 15.87 10.49 19.07
C GLN A 27 17.12 9.85 18.48
N HIS A 28 16.98 8.89 17.58
CA HIS A 28 18.08 8.21 16.91
C HIS A 28 18.54 9.01 15.68
N ARG A 29 19.78 9.52 15.68
CA ARG A 29 20.36 10.31 14.58
C ARG A 29 20.26 9.58 13.23
N ASN A 30 20.51 8.28 13.19
CA ASN A 30 20.45 7.50 11.96
C ASN A 30 19.02 7.48 11.40
N PHE A 31 18.01 7.37 12.25
CA PHE A 31 16.61 7.39 11.84
C PHE A 31 16.16 8.78 11.37
N GLN A 32 16.65 9.88 12.01
CA GLN A 32 16.38 11.24 11.53
C GLN A 32 16.90 11.45 10.09
N LEU A 33 18.14 11.03 9.83
CA LEU A 33 18.74 11.10 8.49
C LEU A 33 17.92 10.30 7.49
N PHE A 34 17.55 9.06 7.86
CA PHE A 34 16.75 8.19 7.02
C PHE A 34 15.40 8.83 6.67
N ILE A 35 14.64 9.27 7.70
CA ILE A 35 13.27 9.76 7.51
C ILE A 35 13.24 11.04 6.68
N ALA A 36 14.23 11.93 6.84
CA ALA A 36 14.34 13.17 6.06
C ALA A 36 14.60 12.88 4.58
N GLY A 37 15.56 12.01 4.26
CA GLY A 37 15.82 11.59 2.89
C GLY A 37 14.64 10.83 2.29
N GLN A 38 14.07 9.90 3.06
CA GLN A 38 12.96 9.06 2.61
C GLN A 38 11.68 9.86 2.31
N LEU A 39 11.37 10.91 3.06
CA LEU A 39 10.22 11.77 2.80
C LEU A 39 10.32 12.42 1.41
N ILE A 40 11.48 12.99 1.09
CA ILE A 40 11.73 13.63 -0.21
C ILE A 40 11.62 12.60 -1.34
N SER A 41 12.27 11.43 -1.16
CA SER A 41 12.27 10.37 -2.17
C SER A 41 10.90 9.74 -2.38
N LEU A 42 10.11 9.54 -1.34
CA LEU A 42 8.75 9.01 -1.49
C LEU A 42 7.83 9.96 -2.25
N ILE A 43 7.93 11.27 -2.00
CA ILE A 43 7.19 12.27 -2.77
C ILE A 43 7.60 12.20 -4.24
N GLY A 44 8.91 12.15 -4.53
CA GLY A 44 9.45 11.99 -5.88
C GLY A 44 8.96 10.70 -6.56
N THR A 45 8.96 9.59 -5.84
CA THR A 45 8.52 8.27 -6.35
C THR A 45 7.03 8.29 -6.72
N TRP A 46 6.15 8.85 -5.87
CA TRP A 46 4.73 8.99 -6.18
C TRP A 46 4.48 9.97 -7.32
N MET A 47 5.29 11.04 -7.40
CA MET A 47 5.25 11.98 -8.53
C MET A 47 5.63 11.27 -9.84
N GLN A 48 6.73 10.49 -9.86
CA GLN A 48 7.14 9.72 -11.03
C GLN A 48 6.07 8.70 -11.43
N THR A 49 5.50 7.95 -10.48
CA THR A 49 4.44 6.97 -10.77
C THR A 49 3.24 7.62 -11.45
N THR A 50 2.83 8.80 -10.98
CA THR A 50 1.73 9.57 -11.58
C THR A 50 2.07 10.02 -12.99
N ALA A 51 3.29 10.54 -13.20
CA ALA A 51 3.77 10.99 -14.49
C ALA A 51 3.91 9.82 -15.50
N GLN A 52 4.38 8.66 -15.05
CA GLN A 52 4.45 7.46 -15.91
C GLN A 52 3.07 6.99 -16.35
N LEU A 53 2.10 6.88 -15.42
CA LEU A 53 0.73 6.49 -15.75
C LEU A 53 0.10 7.48 -16.76
N TRP A 54 0.31 8.78 -16.55
CA TRP A 54 -0.16 9.81 -17.47
C TRP A 54 0.50 9.68 -18.84
N LEU A 55 1.83 9.52 -18.88
CA LEU A 55 2.59 9.44 -20.12
C LEU A 55 2.26 8.20 -20.93
N VAL A 56 2.10 7.03 -20.31
CA VAL A 56 1.64 5.80 -20.99
C VAL A 56 0.31 6.06 -21.68
N TYR A 57 -0.63 6.72 -21.01
CA TYR A 57 -1.93 7.00 -21.62
C TYR A 57 -1.84 8.08 -22.71
N LYS A 58 -1.12 9.15 -22.46
CA LYS A 58 -0.90 10.25 -23.42
C LYS A 58 -0.29 9.77 -24.76
N LEU A 59 0.66 8.81 -24.69
CA LEU A 59 1.31 8.26 -25.88
C LEU A 59 0.46 7.23 -26.63
N THR A 60 -0.46 6.54 -25.96
CA THR A 60 -1.09 5.34 -26.51
C THR A 60 -2.60 5.40 -26.61
N GLY A 61 -3.27 6.20 -25.78
CA GLY A 61 -4.73 6.17 -25.63
C GLY A 61 -5.28 4.80 -25.19
N SER A 62 -4.42 3.89 -24.70
CA SER A 62 -4.78 2.48 -24.53
C SER A 62 -4.93 2.06 -23.07
N ALA A 63 -6.17 1.69 -22.69
CA ALA A 63 -6.46 1.07 -21.41
C ALA A 63 -5.68 -0.25 -21.22
N ALA A 64 -5.50 -1.03 -22.29
CA ALA A 64 -4.76 -2.28 -22.23
C ALA A 64 -3.29 -2.07 -21.85
N LEU A 65 -2.64 -1.04 -22.43
CA LEU A 65 -1.24 -0.73 -22.10
C LEU A 65 -1.07 -0.16 -20.70
N LEU A 66 -2.05 0.57 -20.18
CA LEU A 66 -2.09 0.93 -18.74
C LEU A 66 -2.15 -0.31 -17.85
N GLY A 67 -2.95 -1.31 -18.23
CA GLY A 67 -3.02 -2.59 -17.51
C GLY A 67 -1.69 -3.36 -17.57
N VAL A 68 -1.04 -3.42 -18.74
CA VAL A 68 0.29 -4.03 -18.91
C VAL A 68 1.35 -3.28 -18.09
N PHE A 69 1.33 -1.96 -18.07
CA PHE A 69 2.22 -1.14 -17.25
C PHE A 69 2.04 -1.45 -15.76
N GLY A 70 0.79 -1.49 -15.27
CA GLY A 70 0.48 -1.84 -13.88
C GLY A 70 0.92 -3.26 -13.52
N PHE A 71 0.76 -4.23 -14.42
CA PHE A 71 1.27 -5.58 -14.27
C PHE A 71 2.79 -5.60 -14.19
N ALA A 72 3.46 -5.00 -15.18
CA ALA A 72 4.92 -4.99 -15.28
C ALA A 72 5.58 -4.37 -14.03
N SER A 73 5.01 -3.27 -13.50
CA SER A 73 5.56 -2.57 -12.33
C SER A 73 5.47 -3.37 -11.03
N GLN A 74 4.54 -4.33 -10.92
CA GLN A 74 4.26 -5.03 -9.66
C GLN A 74 4.60 -6.53 -9.68
N VAL A 75 4.58 -7.17 -10.84
CA VAL A 75 4.82 -8.61 -10.96
C VAL A 75 6.19 -9.06 -10.43
N PRO A 76 7.30 -8.31 -10.55
CA PRO A 76 8.57 -8.72 -9.97
C PRO A 76 8.52 -8.85 -8.44
N MET A 77 7.72 -8.00 -7.77
CA MET A 77 7.59 -8.04 -6.33
C MET A 77 6.95 -9.35 -5.85
N LEU A 78 6.00 -9.90 -6.62
CA LEU A 78 5.38 -11.19 -6.30
C LEU A 78 6.39 -12.35 -6.26
N PHE A 79 7.31 -12.39 -7.22
CA PHE A 79 8.25 -13.52 -7.35
C PHE A 79 9.59 -13.29 -6.64
N LEU A 80 10.07 -12.04 -6.58
CA LEU A 80 11.43 -11.73 -6.14
C LEU A 80 11.52 -11.20 -4.71
N SER A 81 10.40 -10.81 -4.06
CA SER A 81 10.46 -10.23 -2.70
C SER A 81 11.02 -11.20 -1.65
N SER A 82 10.76 -12.50 -1.79
CA SER A 82 11.35 -13.52 -0.92
C SER A 82 12.87 -13.62 -1.09
N ILE A 83 13.36 -13.48 -2.33
CA ILE A 83 14.79 -13.44 -2.65
C ILE A 83 15.41 -12.16 -2.07
N GLY A 84 14.72 -11.04 -2.18
CA GLY A 84 15.12 -9.76 -1.57
C GLY A 84 15.28 -9.87 -0.06
N GLY A 85 14.35 -10.53 0.63
CA GLY A 85 14.46 -10.84 2.07
C GLY A 85 15.70 -11.68 2.39
N TYR A 86 15.94 -12.76 1.63
CA TYR A 86 17.12 -13.61 1.79
C TYR A 86 18.44 -12.85 1.59
N VAL A 87 18.49 -11.94 0.60
CA VAL A 87 19.65 -11.06 0.39
C VAL A 87 19.85 -10.13 1.59
N GLY A 88 18.78 -9.53 2.12
CA GLY A 88 18.84 -8.67 3.30
C GLY A 88 19.29 -9.36 4.59
N ASP A 89 19.17 -10.71 4.62
CA ASP A 89 19.63 -11.52 5.75
C ASP A 89 21.09 -11.99 5.60
N ARG A 90 21.72 -11.82 4.44
CA ARG A 90 23.11 -12.26 4.19
C ARG A 90 24.11 -11.13 3.95
N TYR A 91 23.64 -10.02 3.42
CA TYR A 91 24.49 -8.90 3.05
C TYR A 91 24.29 -7.71 4.00
N ASP A 92 25.26 -6.82 4.00
CA ASP A 92 25.19 -5.54 4.72
C ASP A 92 23.96 -4.75 4.23
N ARG A 93 22.99 -4.55 5.12
CA ARG A 93 21.69 -3.94 4.79
C ARG A 93 21.83 -2.50 4.31
N GLN A 94 22.74 -1.72 4.92
CA GLN A 94 22.99 -0.33 4.50
C GLN A 94 23.50 -0.29 3.06
N ARG A 95 24.50 -1.12 2.73
CA ARG A 95 25.04 -1.20 1.36
C ARG A 95 24.01 -1.71 0.37
N ALA A 96 23.21 -2.68 0.75
CA ALA A 96 22.14 -3.22 -0.10
C ALA A 96 21.07 -2.17 -0.38
N VAL A 97 20.63 -1.37 0.62
CA VAL A 97 19.70 -0.26 0.40
C VAL A 97 20.33 0.82 -0.48
N ILE A 98 21.60 1.17 -0.28
CA ILE A 98 22.31 2.14 -1.15
C ILE A 98 22.32 1.63 -2.60
N ALA A 99 22.60 0.34 -2.82
CA ALA A 99 22.62 -0.24 -4.17
C ALA A 99 21.23 -0.18 -4.83
N THR A 100 20.16 -0.54 -4.11
CA THR A 100 18.78 -0.46 -4.64
C THR A 100 18.36 0.98 -4.93
N GLN A 101 18.68 1.93 -4.05
CA GLN A 101 18.38 3.36 -4.26
C GLN A 101 19.19 3.93 -5.45
N THR A 102 20.45 3.50 -5.61
CA THR A 102 21.28 3.89 -6.77
C THR A 102 20.70 3.33 -8.08
N ALA A 103 20.27 2.07 -8.09
CA ALA A 103 19.62 1.48 -9.25
C ALA A 103 18.31 2.24 -9.61
N ALA A 104 17.48 2.57 -8.62
CA ALA A 104 16.26 3.36 -8.83
C ALA A 104 16.59 4.76 -9.38
N MET A 105 17.62 5.41 -8.85
CA MET A 105 18.13 6.71 -9.31
C MET A 105 18.53 6.67 -10.78
N VAL A 106 19.33 5.68 -11.17
CA VAL A 106 19.79 5.51 -12.55
C VAL A 106 18.60 5.31 -13.49
N LEU A 107 17.63 4.46 -13.12
CA LEU A 107 16.42 4.24 -13.91
C LEU A 107 15.58 5.52 -14.05
N ALA A 108 15.49 6.33 -12.99
CA ALA A 108 14.78 7.60 -13.02
C ALA A 108 15.47 8.61 -13.95
N PHE A 109 16.80 8.70 -13.95
CA PHE A 109 17.55 9.57 -14.87
C PHE A 109 17.51 9.08 -16.33
N ILE A 110 17.54 7.77 -16.57
CA ILE A 110 17.34 7.21 -17.92
C ILE A 110 15.95 7.61 -18.42
N LEU A 111 14.92 7.45 -17.62
CA LEU A 111 13.56 7.83 -17.96
C LEU A 111 13.45 9.34 -18.25
N ALA A 112 14.07 10.18 -17.43
CA ALA A 112 14.13 11.62 -17.61
C ALA A 112 14.84 12.00 -18.91
N ALA A 113 15.99 11.39 -19.19
CA ALA A 113 16.75 11.66 -20.40
C ALA A 113 15.97 11.27 -21.68
N LEU A 114 15.32 10.12 -21.68
CA LEU A 114 14.49 9.67 -22.81
C LEU A 114 13.32 10.61 -23.06
N GLU A 115 12.62 11.05 -22.01
CA GLU A 115 11.48 11.96 -22.15
C GLU A 115 11.89 13.38 -22.52
N LEU A 116 12.91 13.95 -21.87
CA LEU A 116 13.39 15.32 -22.14
C LEU A 116 14.00 15.45 -23.55
N THR A 117 14.51 14.35 -24.12
CA THR A 117 15.01 14.30 -25.50
C THR A 117 13.93 13.91 -26.51
N HIS A 118 12.68 13.71 -26.07
CA HIS A 118 11.55 13.27 -26.89
C HIS A 118 11.80 11.96 -27.65
N ARG A 119 12.58 11.05 -27.07
CA ARG A 119 12.94 9.75 -27.66
C ARG A 119 12.24 8.58 -26.97
N ILE A 120 11.39 8.84 -25.99
CA ILE A 120 10.72 7.80 -25.22
C ILE A 120 9.64 7.10 -26.04
N HIS A 121 9.65 5.77 -26.00
CA HIS A 121 8.61 4.93 -26.56
C HIS A 121 7.89 4.15 -25.44
N THR A 122 6.69 3.69 -25.72
CA THR A 122 5.86 2.99 -24.72
C THR A 122 6.52 1.74 -24.14
N TRP A 123 7.26 0.99 -24.97
CA TRP A 123 7.92 -0.24 -24.50
C TRP A 123 9.02 0.06 -23.47
N GLU A 124 9.74 1.18 -23.61
CA GLU A 124 10.76 1.62 -22.65
C GLU A 124 10.13 1.96 -21.30
N LEU A 125 8.96 2.62 -21.30
CA LEU A 125 8.19 2.88 -20.07
C LEU A 125 7.83 1.57 -19.35
N ILE A 126 7.38 0.56 -20.10
CA ILE A 126 7.01 -0.75 -19.53
C ILE A 126 8.25 -1.48 -19.00
N VAL A 127 9.36 -1.49 -19.75
CA VAL A 127 10.61 -2.13 -19.33
C VAL A 127 11.18 -1.44 -18.08
N ILE A 128 11.21 -0.11 -18.05
CA ILE A 128 11.71 0.65 -16.88
C ILE A 128 10.78 0.40 -15.68
N ALA A 129 9.47 0.36 -15.87
CA ALA A 129 8.53 0.02 -14.79
C ALA A 129 8.79 -1.39 -14.22
N PHE A 130 9.07 -2.37 -15.08
CA PHE A 130 9.44 -3.73 -14.67
C PHE A 130 10.77 -3.75 -13.90
N LEU A 131 11.79 -3.03 -14.38
CA LEU A 131 13.08 -2.92 -13.68
C LEU A 131 12.95 -2.21 -12.32
N VAL A 132 12.15 -1.15 -12.22
CA VAL A 132 11.82 -0.50 -10.94
C VAL A 132 11.07 -1.49 -10.03
N GLY A 133 10.19 -2.31 -10.57
CA GLY A 133 9.54 -3.41 -9.84
C GLY A 133 10.53 -4.41 -9.26
N ILE A 134 11.57 -4.78 -10.01
CA ILE A 134 12.68 -5.62 -9.51
C ILE A 134 13.41 -4.92 -8.36
N VAL A 135 13.80 -3.66 -8.54
CA VAL A 135 14.47 -2.88 -7.50
C VAL A 135 13.64 -2.84 -6.22
N ASN A 136 12.33 -2.59 -6.33
CA ASN A 136 11.41 -2.56 -5.19
C ASN A 136 11.27 -3.92 -4.50
N ALA A 137 11.33 -5.02 -5.24
CA ALA A 137 11.26 -6.38 -4.69
C ALA A 137 12.45 -6.69 -3.76
N PHE A 138 13.59 -6.07 -3.97
CA PHE A 138 14.75 -6.15 -3.07
C PHE A 138 14.71 -5.04 -2.01
N ASP A 139 14.45 -3.80 -2.41
CA ASP A 139 14.50 -2.63 -1.51
C ASP A 139 13.54 -2.76 -0.32
N VAL A 140 12.28 -3.11 -0.57
CA VAL A 140 11.25 -3.10 0.48
C VAL A 140 11.59 -4.04 1.65
N PRO A 141 11.89 -5.34 1.46
CA PRO A 141 12.20 -6.22 2.58
C PRO A 141 13.53 -5.86 3.26
N ILE A 142 14.56 -5.48 2.50
CA ILE A 142 15.87 -5.10 3.06
C ILE A 142 15.72 -3.85 3.93
N ARG A 143 15.01 -2.85 3.46
CA ARG A 143 14.77 -1.60 4.17
C ARG A 143 13.93 -1.80 5.44
N GLN A 144 12.92 -2.66 5.41
CA GLN A 144 12.17 -3.01 6.63
C GLN A 144 13.05 -3.68 7.68
N ALA A 145 13.92 -4.61 7.26
CA ALA A 145 14.88 -5.24 8.15
C ALA A 145 15.95 -4.26 8.68
N PHE A 146 16.24 -3.20 7.93
CA PHE A 146 17.20 -2.17 8.30
C PHE A 146 16.73 -1.26 9.44
N PHE A 147 15.41 -1.08 9.64
CA PHE A 147 14.88 -0.25 10.74
C PHE A 147 15.41 -0.67 12.12
N VAL A 148 15.48 -1.98 12.38
CA VAL A 148 16.00 -2.48 13.67
C VAL A 148 17.41 -2.00 13.96
N GLN A 149 18.26 -1.88 12.93
CA GLN A 149 19.65 -1.43 13.08
C GLN A 149 19.74 0.09 13.34
N MET A 150 18.71 0.85 12.93
CA MET A 150 18.67 2.30 13.13
C MET A 150 18.14 2.72 14.51
N VAL A 151 17.15 1.98 15.06
CA VAL A 151 16.43 2.41 16.27
C VAL A 151 16.41 1.37 17.40
N GLY A 152 16.96 0.17 17.17
CA GLY A 152 16.83 -0.94 18.12
C GLY A 152 15.45 -1.58 18.15
N LYS A 153 15.29 -2.63 18.95
CA LYS A 153 14.04 -3.39 19.03
C LYS A 153 12.92 -2.64 19.78
N GLU A 154 13.28 -1.83 20.78
CA GLU A 154 12.31 -1.11 21.61
C GLU A 154 11.54 -0.03 20.84
N ASP A 155 12.25 0.74 19.99
CA ASP A 155 11.67 1.86 19.26
C ASP A 155 11.23 1.46 17.82
N LEU A 156 11.41 0.18 17.43
CA LEU A 156 11.02 -0.35 16.12
C LEU A 156 9.54 -0.11 15.78
N PRO A 157 8.56 -0.35 16.67
CA PRO A 157 7.16 -0.06 16.37
C PRO A 157 6.91 1.41 16.05
N ASN A 158 7.61 2.32 16.74
CA ASN A 158 7.51 3.76 16.52
C ASN A 158 8.12 4.16 15.17
N ALA A 159 9.27 3.58 14.80
CA ALA A 159 9.91 3.80 13.51
C ALA A 159 9.03 3.33 12.33
N ILE A 160 8.41 2.16 12.47
CA ILE A 160 7.47 1.62 11.46
C ILE A 160 6.25 2.54 11.32
N ALA A 161 5.68 3.03 12.43
CA ALA A 161 4.54 3.92 12.40
C ALA A 161 4.86 5.26 11.71
N LEU A 162 6.03 5.86 12.01
CA LEU A 162 6.49 7.08 11.37
C LEU A 162 6.76 6.88 9.88
N ASN A 163 7.43 5.79 9.50
CA ASN A 163 7.65 5.46 8.09
C ASN A 163 6.33 5.26 7.33
N SER A 164 5.35 4.59 7.94
CA SER A 164 4.02 4.43 7.35
C SER A 164 3.31 5.76 7.19
N SER A 165 3.47 6.69 8.14
CA SER A 165 2.89 8.03 8.08
C SER A 165 3.45 8.84 6.92
N ILE A 166 4.78 8.85 6.72
CA ILE A 166 5.38 9.57 5.60
C ILE A 166 5.06 8.92 4.25
N PHE A 167 4.99 7.58 4.19
CA PHE A 167 4.58 6.87 2.99
C PHE A 167 3.17 7.27 2.55
N ASN A 168 2.22 7.29 3.48
CA ASN A 168 0.85 7.71 3.19
C ASN A 168 0.75 9.22 2.89
N GLY A 169 1.52 10.06 3.59
CA GLY A 169 1.61 11.49 3.28
C GLY A 169 2.14 11.75 1.87
N ALA A 170 3.22 11.06 1.49
CA ALA A 170 3.80 11.16 0.15
C ALA A 170 2.82 10.67 -0.94
N ARG A 171 2.01 9.66 -0.66
CA ARG A 171 0.95 9.18 -1.55
C ARG A 171 -0.13 10.23 -1.83
N VAL A 172 -0.33 11.18 -0.92
CA VAL A 172 -1.25 12.31 -1.13
C VAL A 172 -0.55 13.45 -1.88
N VAL A 173 0.63 13.84 -1.40
CA VAL A 173 1.35 15.03 -1.86
C VAL A 173 2.00 14.81 -3.23
N GLY A 174 2.56 13.62 -3.47
CA GLY A 174 3.27 13.29 -4.71
C GLY A 174 2.42 13.48 -5.98
N PRO A 175 1.24 12.85 -6.08
CA PRO A 175 0.35 13.03 -7.23
C PRO A 175 -0.14 14.47 -7.41
N ALA A 176 -0.41 15.21 -6.31
CA ALA A 176 -0.77 16.62 -6.40
C ALA A 176 0.35 17.43 -7.06
N ILE A 177 1.59 17.29 -6.56
CA ILE A 177 2.76 17.97 -7.14
C ILE A 177 2.95 17.52 -8.60
N ALA A 178 2.81 16.22 -8.89
CA ALA A 178 2.93 15.71 -10.25
C ALA A 178 1.95 16.38 -11.21
N GLY A 179 0.68 16.49 -10.84
CA GLY A 179 -0.33 17.10 -11.68
C GLY A 179 -0.01 18.55 -12.06
N PHE A 180 0.54 19.33 -11.12
CA PHE A 180 0.99 20.69 -11.39
C PHE A 180 2.30 20.72 -12.18
N ALA A 181 3.29 19.92 -11.82
CA ALA A 181 4.58 19.86 -12.48
C ALA A 181 4.47 19.44 -13.95
N ILE A 182 3.68 18.37 -14.23
CA ILE A 182 3.43 17.92 -15.60
C ILE A 182 2.80 19.04 -16.44
N ALA A 183 1.85 19.78 -15.88
CA ALA A 183 1.17 20.85 -16.61
C ALA A 183 2.05 22.09 -16.85
N LEU A 184 3.10 22.31 -16.06
CA LEU A 184 3.98 23.47 -16.15
C LEU A 184 5.27 23.16 -16.93
N VAL A 185 5.89 22.04 -16.67
CA VAL A 185 7.25 21.72 -17.17
C VAL A 185 7.33 20.35 -17.85
N GLY A 186 6.26 19.57 -17.85
CA GLY A 186 6.20 18.25 -18.49
C GLY A 186 6.64 17.08 -17.60
N GLU A 187 6.44 15.87 -18.13
CA GLU A 187 6.67 14.60 -17.43
C GLU A 187 8.16 14.34 -17.16
N GLY A 188 9.03 14.72 -18.08
CA GLY A 188 10.47 14.49 -17.98
C GLY A 188 11.10 15.15 -16.75
N TRP A 189 10.62 16.34 -16.36
CA TRP A 189 11.07 17.01 -15.14
C TRP A 189 10.62 16.30 -13.88
N CYS A 190 9.45 15.65 -13.88
CA CYS A 190 9.03 14.82 -12.75
C CYS A 190 9.99 13.65 -12.54
N PHE A 191 10.45 13.03 -13.62
CA PHE A 191 11.43 11.95 -13.57
C PHE A 191 12.80 12.42 -13.11
N PHE A 192 13.26 13.57 -13.60
CA PHE A 192 14.52 14.18 -13.18
C PHE A 192 14.53 14.54 -11.70
N LEU A 193 13.47 15.20 -11.21
CA LEU A 193 13.35 15.56 -9.80
C LEU A 193 13.30 14.33 -8.89
N ASN A 194 12.65 13.24 -9.34
CA ASN A 194 12.72 11.98 -8.59
C ASN A 194 14.14 11.39 -8.59
N GLY A 195 14.85 11.42 -9.72
CA GLY A 195 16.27 11.04 -9.77
C GLY A 195 17.11 11.82 -8.75
N MET A 196 16.91 13.15 -8.67
CA MET A 196 17.57 13.99 -7.67
C MET A 196 17.16 13.69 -6.24
N SER A 197 15.90 13.28 -6.00
CA SER A 197 15.44 12.91 -4.67
C SER A 197 16.17 11.69 -4.10
N PHE A 198 16.58 10.75 -4.95
CA PHE A 198 17.40 9.60 -4.54
C PHE A 198 18.80 10.01 -4.10
N VAL A 199 19.38 11.09 -4.67
CA VAL A 199 20.68 11.61 -4.20
C VAL A 199 20.59 12.02 -2.74
N ALA A 200 19.47 12.63 -2.31
CA ALA A 200 19.26 13.01 -0.92
C ALA A 200 19.20 11.78 0.01
N VAL A 201 18.51 10.71 -0.40
CA VAL A 201 18.47 9.45 0.39
C VAL A 201 19.83 8.78 0.45
N ILE A 202 20.53 8.66 -0.67
CA ILE A 202 21.85 8.03 -0.73
C ILE A 202 22.83 8.83 0.14
N GLY A 203 22.81 10.17 0.06
CA GLY A 203 23.60 11.04 0.92
C GLY A 203 23.31 10.83 2.41
N ALA A 204 22.03 10.74 2.78
CA ALA A 204 21.61 10.44 4.14
C ALA A 204 22.12 9.06 4.61
N LEU A 205 21.96 8.03 3.77
CA LEU A 205 22.44 6.67 4.07
C LEU A 205 23.97 6.62 4.26
N LEU A 206 24.75 7.34 3.44
CA LEU A 206 26.22 7.42 3.56
C LEU A 206 26.67 8.16 4.83
N MET A 207 25.87 9.09 5.35
CA MET A 207 26.16 9.82 6.59
C MET A 207 25.83 9.03 7.85
N MET A 208 25.14 7.88 7.74
CA MET A 208 24.80 7.02 8.87
C MET A 208 26.02 6.24 9.36
N ARG A 209 26.07 6.06 10.67
CA ARG A 209 27.06 5.21 11.34
C ARG A 209 26.32 4.01 11.94
N ILE A 210 26.36 2.88 11.26
CA ILE A 210 25.66 1.65 11.66
C ILE A 210 26.70 0.62 12.09
N GLU A 211 26.52 0.07 13.28
CA GLU A 211 27.31 -1.06 13.75
C GLU A 211 26.89 -2.34 12.99
N ARG A 212 27.89 -3.08 12.52
CA ARG A 212 27.65 -4.34 11.83
C ARG A 212 27.18 -5.38 12.83
N THR A 213 25.94 -5.78 12.71
CA THR A 213 25.38 -6.87 13.49
C THR A 213 25.53 -8.17 12.72
N GLU A 214 26.10 -9.20 13.33
CA GLU A 214 26.09 -10.56 12.76
C GLU A 214 24.65 -11.04 12.60
N ILE A 215 24.27 -11.35 11.38
CA ILE A 215 22.95 -11.83 11.04
C ILE A 215 22.99 -13.35 11.09
N LYS A 216 22.20 -13.96 11.98
CA LYS A 216 22.00 -15.41 12.01
C LYS A 216 20.93 -15.78 11.00
N PRO A 217 21.24 -16.54 9.94
CA PRO A 217 20.24 -16.96 8.95
C PRO A 217 19.17 -17.83 9.61
N SER A 218 17.92 -17.59 9.28
CA SER A 218 16.82 -18.49 9.65
C SER A 218 16.97 -19.82 8.91
N GLN A 219 16.84 -20.94 9.62
CA GLN A 219 16.94 -22.29 9.05
C GLN A 219 15.60 -22.81 8.52
N ASP A 220 14.51 -22.07 8.73
CA ASP A 220 13.17 -22.49 8.32
C ASP A 220 12.96 -22.36 6.81
N SER A 221 12.34 -23.38 6.21
CA SER A 221 11.93 -23.35 4.81
C SER A 221 10.75 -22.38 4.62
N PRO A 222 10.90 -21.27 3.88
CA PRO A 222 9.84 -20.30 3.65
C PRO A 222 8.57 -20.93 3.04
N PHE A 223 8.75 -21.88 2.13
CA PHE A 223 7.66 -22.57 1.44
C PHE A 223 6.82 -23.45 2.39
N ARG A 224 7.47 -24.19 3.28
CA ARG A 224 6.77 -25.01 4.29
C ARG A 224 5.98 -24.13 5.25
N ASN A 225 6.57 -23.03 5.69
CA ASN A 225 5.90 -22.05 6.56
C ASN A 225 4.67 -21.41 5.88
N PHE A 226 4.78 -21.11 4.59
CA PHE A 226 3.65 -20.56 3.81
C PHE A 226 2.50 -21.58 3.70
N ILE A 227 2.79 -22.85 3.37
CA ILE A 227 1.76 -23.90 3.28
C ILE A 227 1.03 -24.10 4.61
N GLN A 228 1.75 -24.12 5.74
CA GLN A 228 1.14 -24.24 7.06
C GLN A 228 0.23 -23.04 7.37
N GLY A 229 0.69 -21.84 7.08
CA GLY A 229 -0.12 -20.61 7.24
C GLY A 229 -1.37 -20.65 6.36
N PHE A 230 -1.25 -21.08 5.11
CA PHE A 230 -2.36 -21.21 4.17
C PHE A 230 -3.39 -22.24 4.63
N HIS A 231 -2.95 -23.42 5.07
CA HIS A 231 -3.85 -24.45 5.59
C HIS A 231 -4.65 -23.96 6.80
N PHE A 232 -3.97 -23.33 7.77
CA PHE A 232 -4.63 -22.74 8.93
C PHE A 232 -5.62 -21.64 8.51
N ALA A 233 -5.22 -20.72 7.63
CA ALA A 233 -6.06 -19.62 7.17
C ALA A 233 -7.32 -20.11 6.45
N MET A 234 -7.24 -21.23 5.71
CA MET A 234 -8.38 -21.83 5.01
C MET A 234 -9.29 -22.64 5.92
N SER A 235 -8.82 -23.11 7.07
CA SER A 235 -9.63 -23.86 8.05
C SER A 235 -10.55 -22.95 8.89
N ASP A 236 -10.14 -21.72 9.21
CA ASP A 236 -10.95 -20.76 9.99
C ASP A 236 -11.87 -19.96 9.06
N LEU A 237 -13.20 -20.11 9.21
CA LEU A 237 -14.18 -19.48 8.35
C LEU A 237 -14.09 -17.95 8.31
N PRO A 238 -13.97 -17.21 9.43
CA PRO A 238 -13.77 -15.76 9.42
C PRO A 238 -12.48 -15.32 8.71
N ILE A 239 -11.35 -15.99 8.95
CA ILE A 239 -10.06 -15.68 8.33
C ILE A 239 -10.14 -15.93 6.82
N ARG A 240 -10.59 -17.11 6.41
CA ARG A 240 -10.76 -17.45 5.00
C ARG A 240 -11.65 -16.45 4.26
N SER A 241 -12.80 -16.13 4.85
CA SER A 241 -13.75 -15.20 4.21
C SER A 241 -13.20 -13.78 4.10
N ALA A 242 -12.45 -13.32 5.12
CA ALA A 242 -11.81 -12.00 5.11
C ALA A 242 -10.67 -11.93 4.08
N LEU A 243 -9.86 -12.99 3.96
CA LEU A 243 -8.79 -13.11 2.96
C LEU A 243 -9.35 -13.15 1.52
N LEU A 244 -10.41 -13.92 1.29
CA LEU A 244 -11.05 -13.97 -0.02
C LEU A 244 -11.65 -12.61 -0.41
N LEU A 245 -12.32 -11.93 0.53
CA LEU A 245 -12.86 -10.59 0.29
C LEU A 245 -11.73 -9.58 0.01
N LEU A 246 -10.60 -9.69 0.72
CA LEU A 246 -9.43 -8.87 0.48
C LEU A 246 -8.83 -9.12 -0.92
N SER A 247 -8.76 -10.37 -1.35
CA SER A 247 -8.30 -10.73 -2.70
C SER A 247 -9.22 -10.18 -3.78
N VAL A 248 -10.54 -10.24 -3.59
CA VAL A 248 -11.53 -9.65 -4.51
C VAL A 248 -11.36 -8.13 -4.58
N LEU A 249 -11.16 -7.47 -3.43
CA LEU A 249 -10.87 -6.02 -3.40
C LEU A 249 -9.56 -5.71 -4.14
N SER A 250 -8.52 -6.49 -3.94
CA SER A 250 -7.21 -6.28 -4.57
C SER A 250 -7.26 -6.53 -6.09
N LEU A 251 -7.93 -7.61 -6.51
CA LEU A 251 -8.04 -8.01 -7.91
C LEU A 251 -8.91 -7.04 -8.73
N PHE A 252 -9.99 -6.55 -8.16
CA PHE A 252 -10.99 -5.76 -8.87
C PHE A 252 -11.12 -4.33 -8.32
N GLY A 253 -11.19 -4.18 -6.99
CA GLY A 253 -11.52 -2.89 -6.37
C GLY A 253 -10.42 -1.84 -6.48
N LEU A 254 -9.14 -2.23 -6.38
CA LEU A 254 -8.02 -1.28 -6.43
C LEU A 254 -7.61 -0.91 -7.86
N GLN A 255 -8.17 -1.56 -8.87
CA GLN A 255 -7.83 -1.30 -10.27
C GLN A 255 -8.38 0.02 -10.82
N TYR A 256 -9.23 0.74 -10.07
CA TYR A 256 -9.65 2.07 -10.47
C TYR A 256 -8.47 3.01 -10.76
N SER A 257 -7.35 2.83 -10.05
CA SER A 257 -6.14 3.64 -10.23
C SER A 257 -5.54 3.56 -11.63
N VAL A 258 -5.67 2.40 -12.30
CA VAL A 258 -5.23 2.18 -13.68
C VAL A 258 -6.03 3.06 -14.67
N PHE A 259 -7.29 3.35 -14.35
CA PHE A 259 -8.19 4.10 -15.23
C PHE A 259 -8.22 5.60 -14.96
N LEU A 260 -7.58 6.09 -13.88
CA LEU A 260 -7.59 7.52 -13.56
C LEU A 260 -7.06 8.43 -14.68
N PRO A 261 -6.01 8.07 -15.46
CA PRO A 261 -5.61 8.87 -16.62
C PRO A 261 -6.72 8.99 -17.67
N ILE A 262 -7.45 7.89 -17.93
CA ILE A 262 -8.57 7.87 -18.89
C ILE A 262 -9.70 8.79 -18.40
N TYR A 263 -10.04 8.68 -17.11
CA TYR A 263 -11.05 9.55 -16.52
C TYR A 263 -10.65 11.03 -16.59
N ALA A 264 -9.41 11.35 -16.26
CA ALA A 264 -8.92 12.72 -16.30
C ALA A 264 -8.92 13.30 -17.72
N HIS A 265 -8.56 12.51 -18.74
CA HIS A 265 -8.42 12.97 -20.11
C HIS A 265 -9.74 12.89 -20.90
N ASP A 266 -10.35 11.70 -21.01
CA ASP A 266 -11.46 11.45 -21.95
C ASP A 266 -12.83 11.72 -21.34
N ILE A 267 -13.02 11.45 -20.04
CA ILE A 267 -14.35 11.54 -19.42
C ILE A 267 -14.58 12.93 -18.83
N LEU A 268 -13.55 13.47 -18.19
CA LEU A 268 -13.62 14.79 -17.54
C LEU A 268 -13.05 15.91 -18.41
N HIS A 269 -12.48 15.57 -19.58
CA HIS A 269 -11.88 16.51 -20.55
C HIS A 269 -10.86 17.45 -19.91
N GLY A 270 -10.06 16.92 -18.97
CA GLY A 270 -9.04 17.64 -18.24
C GLY A 270 -7.63 17.13 -18.56
N GLY A 271 -6.67 17.61 -17.79
CA GLY A 271 -5.26 17.27 -17.96
C GLY A 271 -4.67 16.58 -16.73
N ALA A 272 -3.34 16.53 -16.70
CA ALA A 272 -2.58 15.93 -15.62
C ALA A 272 -2.91 16.53 -14.23
N ARG A 273 -3.33 17.80 -14.15
CA ARG A 273 -3.79 18.43 -12.89
C ARG A 273 -5.00 17.70 -12.31
N MET A 274 -5.98 17.36 -13.16
CA MET A 274 -7.14 16.58 -12.70
C MET A 274 -6.74 15.19 -12.22
N LEU A 275 -5.85 14.50 -12.94
CA LEU A 275 -5.30 13.22 -12.50
C LEU A 275 -4.67 13.34 -11.12
N GLY A 276 -3.81 14.36 -10.91
CA GLY A 276 -3.16 14.61 -9.63
C GLY A 276 -4.16 14.80 -8.49
N VAL A 277 -5.23 15.60 -8.70
CA VAL A 277 -6.29 15.82 -7.70
C VAL A 277 -7.07 14.55 -7.41
N LEU A 278 -7.46 13.78 -8.43
CA LEU A 278 -8.19 12.52 -8.26
C LEU A 278 -7.37 11.50 -7.44
N MET A 279 -6.09 11.33 -7.76
CA MET A 279 -5.18 10.45 -7.01
C MET A 279 -4.99 10.92 -5.57
N SER A 280 -4.81 12.23 -5.38
CA SER A 280 -4.63 12.83 -4.05
C SER A 280 -5.89 12.70 -3.20
N ALA A 281 -7.08 12.86 -3.77
CA ALA A 281 -8.34 12.67 -3.06
C ALA A 281 -8.48 11.23 -2.52
N ALA A 282 -8.19 10.22 -3.35
CA ALA A 282 -8.15 8.84 -2.91
C ALA A 282 -7.09 8.62 -1.81
N GLY A 283 -5.93 9.27 -1.93
CA GLY A 283 -4.85 9.24 -0.94
C GLY A 283 -5.27 9.85 0.40
N VAL A 284 -5.90 11.04 0.41
CA VAL A 284 -6.43 11.67 1.63
C VAL A 284 -7.46 10.77 2.30
N GLY A 285 -8.39 10.22 1.53
CA GLY A 285 -9.35 9.24 2.04
C GLY A 285 -8.65 8.06 2.71
N ALA A 286 -7.63 7.50 2.07
CA ALA A 286 -6.86 6.37 2.60
C ALA A 286 -6.16 6.71 3.93
N VAL A 287 -5.54 7.90 4.04
CA VAL A 287 -4.92 8.39 5.28
C VAL A 287 -5.95 8.50 6.41
N LEU A 288 -7.08 9.15 6.13
CA LEU A 288 -8.13 9.31 7.13
C LEU A 288 -8.77 7.98 7.53
N GLY A 289 -8.92 7.04 6.58
CA GLY A 289 -9.39 5.68 6.87
C GLY A 289 -8.43 4.92 7.79
N ALA A 290 -7.12 5.03 7.58
CA ALA A 290 -6.11 4.43 8.44
C ALA A 290 -6.12 5.07 9.85
N LEU A 291 -6.16 6.40 9.93
CA LEU A 291 -6.18 7.15 11.20
C LEU A 291 -7.44 6.87 12.01
N GLN A 292 -8.61 6.88 11.37
CA GLN A 292 -9.87 6.56 12.02
C GLN A 292 -9.88 5.13 12.57
N PHE A 293 -9.31 4.18 11.81
CA PHE A 293 -9.21 2.81 12.28
C PHE A 293 -8.21 2.67 13.44
N ALA A 294 -7.06 3.34 13.37
CA ALA A 294 -6.05 3.36 14.43
C ALA A 294 -6.55 4.00 15.72
N ALA A 295 -7.46 4.97 15.65
CA ALA A 295 -8.10 5.61 16.81
C ALA A 295 -9.13 4.73 17.53
N ARG A 296 -9.46 3.55 16.98
CA ARG A 296 -10.40 2.62 17.62
C ARG A 296 -9.79 1.94 18.84
N THR A 297 -10.41 2.12 19.98
CA THR A 297 -10.02 1.50 21.24
C THR A 297 -10.59 0.08 21.43
N HIS A 298 -11.65 -0.26 20.70
CA HIS A 298 -12.35 -1.54 20.82
C HIS A 298 -12.43 -2.26 19.48
N TYR A 299 -11.94 -3.48 19.42
CA TYR A 299 -11.97 -4.33 18.24
C TYR A 299 -13.24 -5.20 18.11
N LYS A 300 -14.28 -4.91 18.92
CA LYS A 300 -15.59 -5.56 18.82
C LYS A 300 -16.26 -5.16 17.51
N GLY A 301 -16.79 -6.13 16.75
CA GLY A 301 -17.53 -5.87 15.52
C GLY A 301 -16.67 -5.65 14.27
N LEU A 302 -15.39 -6.09 14.25
CA LEU A 302 -14.52 -6.00 13.08
C LEU A 302 -15.15 -6.57 11.81
N ALA A 303 -15.85 -7.71 11.90
CA ALA A 303 -16.52 -8.31 10.74
C ALA A 303 -17.62 -7.38 10.16
N ARG A 304 -18.39 -6.69 11.02
CA ARG A 304 -19.39 -5.70 10.57
C ARG A 304 -18.71 -4.49 9.92
N TRP A 305 -17.58 -4.07 10.47
CA TRP A 305 -16.82 -2.95 9.93
C TRP A 305 -16.22 -3.29 8.55
N ILE A 306 -15.63 -4.48 8.38
CA ILE A 306 -15.13 -4.98 7.09
C ILE A 306 -16.28 -5.02 6.07
N ALA A 307 -17.46 -5.52 6.46
CA ALA A 307 -18.62 -5.56 5.59
C ALA A 307 -19.08 -4.16 5.17
N ALA A 308 -19.22 -3.23 6.12
CA ALA A 308 -19.65 -1.87 5.84
C ALA A 308 -18.65 -1.14 4.92
N THR A 309 -17.37 -1.20 5.23
CA THR A 309 -16.33 -0.53 4.41
C THR A 309 -16.19 -1.16 3.03
N SER A 310 -16.28 -2.50 2.90
CA SER A 310 -16.29 -3.17 1.60
C SER A 310 -17.51 -2.76 0.74
N THR A 311 -18.69 -2.73 1.34
CA THR A 311 -19.92 -2.28 0.65
C THR A 311 -19.81 -0.80 0.25
N THR A 312 -19.30 0.07 1.11
CA THR A 312 -19.07 1.48 0.79
C THR A 312 -18.07 1.65 -0.36
N CYS A 313 -16.98 0.89 -0.33
CA CYS A 313 -15.97 0.91 -1.40
C CYS A 313 -16.58 0.48 -2.74
N SER A 314 -17.34 -0.62 -2.77
CA SER A 314 -17.95 -1.13 -3.99
C SER A 314 -19.03 -0.19 -4.53
N ALA A 315 -19.89 0.36 -3.67
CA ALA A 315 -20.87 1.37 -4.08
C ALA A 315 -20.17 2.63 -4.64
N GLY A 316 -19.11 3.09 -3.98
CA GLY A 316 -18.28 4.19 -4.46
C GLY A 316 -17.69 3.92 -5.86
N LEU A 317 -17.17 2.72 -6.11
CA LEU A 317 -16.64 2.35 -7.43
C LEU A 317 -17.70 2.34 -8.51
N ILE A 318 -18.91 1.84 -8.21
CA ILE A 318 -20.05 1.85 -9.14
C ILE A 318 -20.49 3.29 -9.44
N ILE A 319 -20.58 4.14 -8.41
CA ILE A 319 -20.92 5.56 -8.60
C ILE A 319 -19.83 6.26 -9.42
N PHE A 320 -18.55 6.04 -9.08
CA PHE A 320 -17.41 6.61 -9.79
C PHE A 320 -17.43 6.23 -11.27
N SER A 321 -17.76 4.97 -11.59
CA SER A 321 -17.78 4.49 -12.97
C SER A 321 -18.74 5.28 -13.87
N GLN A 322 -19.85 5.81 -13.32
CA GLN A 322 -20.85 6.59 -14.04
C GLN A 322 -20.67 8.10 -13.89
N ALA A 323 -19.80 8.55 -13.00
CA ALA A 323 -19.61 9.96 -12.70
C ALA A 323 -18.87 10.68 -13.85
N LYS A 324 -19.45 11.80 -14.30
CA LYS A 324 -18.89 12.68 -15.35
C LYS A 324 -18.59 14.10 -14.82
N VAL A 325 -18.79 14.32 -13.52
CA VAL A 325 -18.56 15.62 -12.89
C VAL A 325 -17.32 15.51 -12.02
N PHE A 326 -16.35 16.37 -12.23
CA PHE A 326 -15.02 16.34 -11.56
C PHE A 326 -15.14 16.31 -10.03
N TRP A 327 -15.95 17.18 -9.43
CA TRP A 327 -16.09 17.25 -7.97
C TRP A 327 -16.76 15.98 -7.40
N LEU A 328 -17.71 15.39 -8.15
CA LEU A 328 -18.31 14.12 -7.75
C LEU A 328 -17.27 12.98 -7.80
N CYS A 329 -16.50 12.90 -8.87
CA CYS A 329 -15.41 11.93 -8.98
C CYS A 329 -14.41 12.07 -7.82
N THR A 330 -14.02 13.30 -7.50
CA THR A 330 -13.09 13.62 -6.41
C THR A 330 -13.66 13.19 -5.04
N ALA A 331 -14.91 13.53 -4.75
CA ALA A 331 -15.58 13.16 -3.49
C ALA A 331 -15.76 11.64 -3.36
N VAL A 332 -16.14 10.97 -4.43
CA VAL A 332 -16.33 9.52 -4.44
C VAL A 332 -14.99 8.79 -4.26
N LEU A 333 -13.93 9.24 -4.93
CA LEU A 333 -12.59 8.65 -4.77
C LEU A 333 -12.04 8.83 -3.35
N PHE A 334 -12.32 9.96 -2.70
CA PHE A 334 -12.03 10.14 -1.28
C PHE A 334 -12.71 9.06 -0.43
N VAL A 335 -14.00 8.80 -0.65
CA VAL A 335 -14.76 7.75 0.05
C VAL A 335 -14.23 6.36 -0.25
N VAL A 336 -13.90 6.08 -1.51
CA VAL A 336 -13.30 4.79 -1.93
C VAL A 336 -11.96 4.56 -1.25
N GLY A 337 -11.08 5.56 -1.23
CA GLY A 337 -9.78 5.48 -0.56
C GLY A 337 -9.92 5.22 0.95
N PHE A 338 -10.83 5.96 1.60
CA PHE A 338 -11.17 5.77 3.02
C PHE A 338 -11.66 4.35 3.31
N ALA A 339 -12.64 3.89 2.53
CA ALA A 339 -13.28 2.60 2.73
C ALA A 339 -12.32 1.43 2.47
N ALA A 340 -11.57 1.46 1.37
CA ALA A 340 -10.61 0.42 1.02
C ALA A 340 -9.51 0.27 2.08
N THR A 341 -8.91 1.38 2.54
CA THR A 341 -7.86 1.34 3.55
C THR A 341 -8.38 0.92 4.92
N SER A 342 -9.58 1.38 5.31
CA SER A 342 -10.24 0.93 6.55
C SER A 342 -10.56 -0.56 6.51
N GLN A 343 -10.99 -1.10 5.38
CA GLN A 343 -11.23 -2.53 5.19
C GLN A 343 -9.93 -3.34 5.35
N MET A 344 -8.85 -2.89 4.69
CA MET A 344 -7.55 -3.55 4.78
C MET A 344 -7.03 -3.60 6.22
N ALA A 345 -7.08 -2.48 6.93
CA ALA A 345 -6.66 -2.38 8.32
C ALA A 345 -7.51 -3.27 9.24
N ALA A 346 -8.82 -3.27 9.06
CA ALA A 346 -9.74 -4.11 9.83
C ALA A 346 -9.53 -5.62 9.55
N THR A 347 -9.29 -5.99 8.29
CA THR A 347 -8.99 -7.37 7.89
C THR A 347 -7.68 -7.84 8.52
N ASN A 348 -6.63 -7.02 8.45
CA ASN A 348 -5.34 -7.29 9.07
C ASN A 348 -5.49 -7.54 10.58
N THR A 349 -6.19 -6.65 11.28
CA THR A 349 -6.43 -6.76 12.73
C THR A 349 -7.30 -7.96 13.08
N LEU A 350 -8.33 -8.26 12.29
CA LEU A 350 -9.17 -9.46 12.50
C LEU A 350 -8.34 -10.74 12.46
N ILE A 351 -7.46 -10.84 11.46
CA ILE A 351 -6.59 -12.00 11.30
C ILE A 351 -5.61 -12.11 12.46
N GLN A 352 -4.89 -11.02 12.79
CA GLN A 352 -3.89 -11.03 13.86
C GLN A 352 -4.48 -11.39 15.23
N ASN A 353 -5.72 -10.96 15.51
CA ASN A 353 -6.39 -11.26 16.78
C ASN A 353 -6.95 -12.68 16.88
N ARG A 354 -7.03 -13.44 15.77
CA ARG A 354 -7.57 -14.80 15.75
C ARG A 354 -6.49 -15.87 15.60
N VAL A 355 -5.34 -15.49 15.09
CA VAL A 355 -4.25 -16.43 14.80
C VAL A 355 -3.37 -16.57 16.03
N PRO A 356 -3.05 -17.84 16.46
CA PRO A 356 -2.07 -18.10 17.50
C PRO A 356 -0.69 -17.47 17.16
N ASP A 357 0.06 -17.08 18.19
CA ASP A 357 1.33 -16.36 18.02
C ASP A 357 2.34 -17.12 17.15
N GLU A 358 2.37 -18.46 17.28
CA GLU A 358 3.27 -19.36 16.55
C GLU A 358 3.00 -19.39 15.03
N LEU A 359 1.75 -19.14 14.62
CA LEU A 359 1.32 -19.15 13.23
C LEU A 359 1.14 -17.75 12.65
N ARG A 360 1.26 -16.67 13.46
CA ARG A 360 0.94 -15.30 13.05
C ARG A 360 1.77 -14.85 11.85
N SER A 361 3.08 -15.04 11.87
CA SER A 361 3.96 -14.66 10.75
C SER A 361 3.62 -15.43 9.47
N ARG A 362 3.27 -16.73 9.59
CA ARG A 362 2.92 -17.59 8.45
C ARG A 362 1.60 -17.17 7.80
N VAL A 363 0.57 -16.88 8.60
CA VAL A 363 -0.74 -16.43 8.10
C VAL A 363 -0.65 -14.99 7.54
N MET A 364 0.20 -14.14 8.12
CA MET A 364 0.45 -12.80 7.58
C MET A 364 1.20 -12.82 6.24
N ALA A 365 2.03 -13.84 5.98
CA ALA A 365 2.61 -14.05 4.66
C ALA A 365 1.52 -14.41 3.62
N VAL A 366 0.53 -15.24 4.00
CA VAL A 366 -0.64 -15.51 3.14
C VAL A 366 -1.46 -14.25 2.87
N TYR A 367 -1.70 -13.43 3.91
CA TYR A 367 -2.37 -12.13 3.77
C TYR A 367 -1.65 -11.24 2.75
N ALA A 368 -0.33 -11.11 2.87
CA ALA A 368 0.46 -10.28 1.96
C ALA A 368 0.40 -10.80 0.52
N THR A 369 0.49 -12.11 0.31
CA THR A 369 0.38 -12.73 -1.02
C THR A 369 -1.01 -12.55 -1.61
N MET A 370 -2.08 -12.74 -0.83
CA MET A 370 -3.45 -12.55 -1.28
C MET A 370 -3.81 -11.10 -1.56
N PHE A 371 -3.11 -10.16 -0.94
CA PHE A 371 -3.30 -8.74 -1.17
C PHE A 371 -2.41 -8.22 -2.32
N MET A 372 -1.09 -8.34 -2.17
CA MET A 372 -0.13 -7.76 -3.13
C MET A 372 0.07 -8.64 -4.37
N GLY A 373 0.01 -9.98 -4.20
CA GLY A 373 0.29 -10.91 -5.29
C GLY A 373 -0.82 -10.97 -6.35
N VAL A 374 -2.05 -10.65 -5.99
CA VAL A 374 -3.19 -10.68 -6.92
C VAL A 374 -3.33 -9.36 -7.69
N GLN A 375 -2.80 -8.27 -7.18
CA GLN A 375 -2.95 -6.94 -7.74
C GLN A 375 -2.38 -6.80 -9.18
N PRO A 376 -1.19 -7.34 -9.53
CA PRO A 376 -0.71 -7.30 -10.91
C PRO A 376 -1.67 -7.97 -11.89
N ILE A 377 -2.20 -9.14 -11.52
CA ILE A 377 -3.18 -9.86 -12.34
C ILE A 377 -4.42 -8.99 -12.56
N GLY A 378 -4.88 -8.31 -11.50
CA GLY A 378 -5.99 -7.37 -11.56
C GLY A 378 -5.76 -6.25 -12.57
N SER A 379 -4.56 -5.66 -12.59
CA SER A 379 -4.20 -4.60 -13.54
C SER A 379 -4.27 -5.08 -14.99
N LEU A 380 -3.74 -6.28 -15.26
CA LEU A 380 -3.76 -6.87 -16.60
C LEU A 380 -5.19 -7.18 -17.06
N VAL A 381 -5.99 -7.81 -16.18
CA VAL A 381 -7.42 -8.10 -16.45
C VAL A 381 -8.20 -6.80 -16.67
N ALA A 382 -7.95 -5.77 -15.83
CA ALA A 382 -8.60 -4.47 -15.95
C ALA A 382 -8.33 -3.84 -17.32
N GLY A 383 -7.06 -3.76 -17.73
CA GLY A 383 -6.68 -3.22 -19.04
C GLY A 383 -7.27 -4.02 -20.21
N GLY A 384 -7.22 -5.37 -20.13
CA GLY A 384 -7.76 -6.25 -21.15
C GLY A 384 -9.27 -6.12 -21.32
N VAL A 385 -10.03 -6.13 -20.23
CA VAL A 385 -11.49 -5.98 -20.26
C VAL A 385 -11.88 -4.56 -20.75
N ALA A 386 -11.18 -3.53 -20.26
CA ALA A 386 -11.47 -2.15 -20.66
C ALA A 386 -11.20 -1.87 -22.14
N LYS A 387 -10.28 -2.60 -22.77
CA LYS A 387 -10.03 -2.52 -24.22
C LYS A 387 -11.30 -2.84 -25.04
N HIS A 388 -12.12 -3.79 -24.57
CA HIS A 388 -13.29 -4.27 -25.32
C HIS A 388 -14.60 -3.61 -24.85
N PHE A 389 -14.75 -3.35 -23.55
CA PHE A 389 -16.01 -2.89 -22.94
C PHE A 389 -15.95 -1.44 -22.45
N GLY A 390 -14.77 -0.82 -22.52
CA GLY A 390 -14.53 0.52 -22.00
C GLY A 390 -14.30 0.56 -20.47
N PRO A 391 -13.69 1.66 -19.97
CA PRO A 391 -13.29 1.80 -18.56
C PRO A 391 -14.49 1.89 -17.62
N GLN A 392 -15.58 2.54 -18.03
CA GLN A 392 -16.78 2.72 -17.22
C GLN A 392 -17.49 1.39 -16.94
N THR A 393 -17.75 0.59 -17.99
CA THR A 393 -18.35 -0.74 -17.85
C THR A 393 -17.46 -1.66 -17.03
N THR A 394 -16.15 -1.64 -17.26
CA THR A 394 -15.20 -2.45 -16.50
C THR A 394 -15.24 -2.14 -15.01
N LEU A 395 -15.24 -0.85 -14.64
CA LEU A 395 -15.33 -0.44 -13.23
C LEU A 395 -16.68 -0.77 -12.61
N THR A 396 -17.79 -0.66 -13.37
CA THR A 396 -19.11 -1.10 -12.89
C THR A 396 -19.12 -2.58 -12.56
N VAL A 397 -18.60 -3.42 -13.47
CA VAL A 397 -18.51 -4.87 -13.26
C VAL A 397 -17.60 -5.18 -12.07
N PHE A 398 -16.44 -4.54 -11.98
CA PHE A 398 -15.50 -4.74 -10.89
C PHE A 398 -16.08 -4.32 -9.54
N GLY A 399 -16.72 -3.16 -9.47
CA GLY A 399 -17.44 -2.72 -8.27
C GLY A 399 -18.54 -3.69 -7.86
N SER A 400 -19.27 -4.25 -8.85
CA SER A 400 -20.32 -5.25 -8.61
C SER A 400 -19.76 -6.57 -8.09
N LEU A 401 -18.59 -7.02 -8.57
CA LEU A 401 -17.90 -8.21 -8.05
C LEU A 401 -17.43 -8.00 -6.61
N VAL A 402 -16.91 -6.82 -6.27
CA VAL A 402 -16.55 -6.47 -4.88
C VAL A 402 -17.80 -6.44 -4.00
N LEU A 403 -18.93 -5.89 -4.49
CA LEU A 403 -20.20 -5.88 -3.78
C LEU A 403 -20.70 -7.29 -3.51
N LEU A 404 -20.67 -8.16 -4.51
CA LEU A 404 -21.05 -9.58 -4.36
C LEU A 404 -20.17 -10.27 -3.31
N GLY A 405 -18.86 -10.05 -3.35
CA GLY A 405 -17.94 -10.56 -2.33
C GLY A 405 -18.30 -10.05 -0.92
N SER A 406 -18.67 -8.77 -0.79
CA SER A 406 -19.12 -8.19 0.47
C SER A 406 -20.42 -8.84 0.98
N LEU A 407 -21.41 -9.06 0.12
CA LEU A 407 -22.67 -9.71 0.47
C LEU A 407 -22.45 -11.16 0.91
N ILE A 408 -21.59 -11.90 0.21
CA ILE A 408 -21.19 -13.27 0.62
C ILE A 408 -20.51 -13.24 1.99
N PHE A 409 -19.63 -12.28 2.26
CA PHE A 409 -18.99 -12.13 3.56
C PHE A 409 -20.00 -11.83 4.66
N ILE A 410 -20.96 -10.94 4.42
CA ILE A 410 -22.05 -10.61 5.35
C ILE A 410 -22.83 -11.88 5.69
N SER A 411 -23.27 -12.64 4.68
CA SER A 411 -24.08 -13.84 4.88
C SER A 411 -23.33 -14.94 5.64
N ARG A 412 -22.06 -15.14 5.33
CA ARG A 412 -21.28 -16.26 5.94
C ARG A 412 -20.68 -15.95 7.30
N VAL A 413 -20.32 -14.69 7.56
CA VAL A 413 -19.57 -14.31 8.77
C VAL A 413 -20.42 -13.46 9.70
N VAL A 414 -20.97 -12.34 9.20
CA VAL A 414 -21.66 -11.37 10.08
C VAL A 414 -22.95 -11.96 10.66
N MET A 415 -23.77 -12.63 9.82
CA MET A 415 -25.03 -13.23 10.28
C MET A 415 -24.81 -14.44 11.20
N LYS A 416 -23.78 -15.29 10.92
CA LYS A 416 -23.49 -16.44 11.80
C LYS A 416 -22.97 -16.00 13.16
N LEU A 417 -22.05 -15.01 13.23
CA LEU A 417 -21.57 -14.45 14.49
C LEU A 417 -22.66 -13.72 15.28
N GLY A 418 -23.67 -13.16 14.59
CA GLY A 418 -24.87 -12.59 15.22
C GLY A 418 -25.73 -13.64 15.92
N LYS A 419 -26.02 -14.75 15.24
CA LYS A 419 -26.85 -15.85 15.79
C LYS A 419 -26.22 -16.54 17.01
N THR A 420 -24.88 -16.70 17.01
CA THR A 420 -24.20 -17.32 18.16
C THR A 420 -24.23 -16.43 19.40
N ARG A 421 -24.34 -15.11 19.26
CA ARG A 421 -24.45 -14.18 20.39
C ARG A 421 -25.86 -14.12 21.00
N THR A 422 -26.90 -14.26 20.22
CA THR A 422 -28.28 -14.33 20.72
C THR A 422 -28.54 -15.66 21.39
N ALA A 423 -28.02 -16.79 20.88
CA ALA A 423 -28.15 -18.12 21.48
C ALA A 423 -27.35 -18.34 22.79
N VAL A 424 -26.46 -17.41 23.18
CA VAL A 424 -25.71 -17.45 24.47
C VAL A 424 -26.30 -16.44 25.47
N ALA A 425 -27.22 -15.61 25.02
CA ALA A 425 -27.91 -14.59 25.85
C ALA A 425 -29.34 -15.04 26.29
N ASP A 426 -29.85 -16.10 25.67
CA ASP A 426 -31.04 -16.86 26.08
C ASP A 426 -30.60 -18.12 26.86
#